data_37a3f2e41bfd153cb44be5ed5583c701
#
_entry.id   37a3f2e41bfd153cb44be5ed5583c701
#
_cell.length_a   1.000
_cell.length_b   1.000
_cell.length_c   1.000
_cell.angle_alpha   90.00
_cell.angle_beta   90.00
_cell.angle_gamma   90.00
#
_symmetry.space_group_name_H-M   'P 1'
#
loop_
_entity.id
_entity.type
_entity.pdbx_description
1 polymer ?
#
loop_
_entity_poly.entity_id
_entity_poly.type
_entity_poly.pdbx_seq_one_letter_code
_entity_poly.pdbx_strand_id
1 'polypeptide(L)'
;MERWILATKKADFTGLGKALGVDPVLVRLMRNRGLETFEEMDAWLHADLSGLHNPYLLKDVEKAARIIISHIKAGHRIMIANDFDCDGISSGYILQRCLENLGAYV
;
A
#
# COMPACT_ATOMS: atom_id res chain seq x y z
N MET A 1 9.73 -33.65 -5.85
CA MET A 1 10.11 -33.70 -4.42
C MET A 1 10.01 -32.30 -3.89
N GLU A 2 9.08 -32.00 -2.99
CA GLU A 2 8.97 -30.68 -2.38
C GLU A 2 10.18 -30.42 -1.46
N ARG A 3 10.74 -29.22 -1.53
CA ARG A 3 11.87 -28.80 -0.68
C ARG A 3 11.41 -27.71 0.27
N TRP A 4 11.30 -28.03 1.54
CA TRP A 4 11.00 -27.07 2.58
C TRP A 4 12.27 -26.30 2.98
N ILE A 5 12.19 -24.97 3.00
CA ILE A 5 13.31 -24.11 3.42
C ILE A 5 12.84 -23.30 4.62
N LEU A 6 13.55 -23.45 5.73
CA LEU A 6 13.31 -22.66 6.93
C LEU A 6 14.05 -21.31 6.81
N ALA A 7 13.33 -20.22 6.96
CA ALA A 7 13.95 -18.89 7.03
C ALA A 7 14.66 -18.73 8.38
N THR A 8 15.99 -18.59 8.35
CA THR A 8 16.84 -18.54 9.55
C THR A 8 17.56 -17.20 9.72
N LYS A 9 16.91 -16.10 9.33
CA LYS A 9 17.48 -14.76 9.51
C LYS A 9 17.69 -14.50 11.01
N LYS A 10 18.91 -14.10 11.37
CA LYS A 10 19.28 -13.83 12.77
C LYS A 10 18.90 -12.40 13.17
N ALA A 11 18.50 -12.23 14.41
CA ALA A 11 18.30 -10.94 15.08
C ALA A 11 18.21 -11.17 16.60
N ASP A 12 18.32 -10.12 17.39
CA ASP A 12 17.96 -10.16 18.82
C ASP A 12 16.44 -10.08 18.99
N PHE A 13 15.77 -11.21 18.79
CA PHE A 13 14.32 -11.29 18.85
C PHE A 13 13.74 -10.91 20.22
N THR A 14 14.47 -11.24 21.30
CA THR A 14 14.03 -10.95 22.67
C THR A 14 14.18 -9.46 22.99
N GLY A 15 15.34 -8.87 22.69
CA GLY A 15 15.60 -7.46 22.92
C GLY A 15 14.68 -6.56 22.10
N LEU A 16 14.55 -6.84 20.82
CA LEU A 16 13.63 -6.11 19.92
C LEU A 16 12.17 -6.29 20.34
N GLY A 17 11.74 -7.50 20.69
CA GLY A 17 10.39 -7.74 21.19
C GLY A 17 10.07 -6.96 22.45
N LYS A 18 11.00 -6.90 23.39
CA LYS A 18 10.85 -6.11 24.62
C LYS A 18 10.79 -4.60 24.29
N ALA A 19 11.62 -4.12 23.40
CA ALA A 19 11.65 -2.71 23.00
C ALA A 19 10.38 -2.28 22.26
N LEU A 20 9.82 -3.16 21.41
CA LEU A 20 8.59 -2.92 20.64
C LEU A 20 7.30 -3.25 21.43
N GLY A 21 7.42 -3.87 22.62
CA GLY A 21 6.25 -4.30 23.39
C GLY A 21 5.49 -5.47 22.75
N VAL A 22 6.16 -6.32 21.95
CA VAL A 22 5.55 -7.44 21.24
C VAL A 22 6.25 -8.76 21.53
N ASP A 23 5.58 -9.87 21.25
CA ASP A 23 6.16 -11.20 21.39
C ASP A 23 7.36 -11.39 20.42
N PRO A 24 8.48 -12.01 20.88
CA PRO A 24 9.64 -12.30 20.03
C PRO A 24 9.32 -13.07 18.74
N VAL A 25 8.23 -13.85 18.71
CA VAL A 25 7.77 -14.55 17.51
C VAL A 25 7.32 -13.55 16.44
N LEU A 26 6.65 -12.45 16.82
CA LEU A 26 6.28 -11.39 15.87
C LEU A 26 7.51 -10.71 15.27
N VAL A 27 8.53 -10.43 16.10
CA VAL A 27 9.81 -9.90 15.61
C VAL A 27 10.46 -10.83 14.59
N ARG A 28 10.41 -12.16 14.85
CA ARG A 28 10.91 -13.16 13.89
C ARG A 28 10.14 -13.11 12.56
N LEU A 29 8.82 -12.98 12.62
CA LEU A 29 7.99 -12.87 11.41
C LEU A 29 8.31 -11.59 10.62
N MET A 30 8.46 -10.45 11.30
CA MET A 30 8.87 -9.18 10.70
C MET A 30 10.26 -9.29 10.07
N ARG A 31 11.23 -9.89 10.80
CA ARG A 31 12.59 -10.11 10.28
C ARG A 31 12.60 -10.99 9.03
N ASN A 32 11.77 -12.01 8.98
CA ASN A 32 11.65 -12.89 7.82
C ASN A 32 11.06 -12.15 6.61
N ARG A 33 10.28 -11.11 6.83
CA ARG A 33 9.72 -10.22 5.78
C ARG A 33 10.67 -9.10 5.35
N GLY A 34 11.87 -9.04 5.91
CA GLY A 34 12.91 -8.10 5.49
C GLY A 34 13.06 -6.86 6.36
N LEU A 35 12.24 -6.71 7.40
CA LEU A 35 12.41 -5.62 8.37
C LEU A 35 13.63 -5.93 9.24
N GLU A 36 14.60 -5.01 9.33
CA GLU A 36 15.89 -5.26 9.94
C GLU A 36 16.11 -4.44 11.20
N THR A 37 15.63 -3.22 11.23
CA THR A 37 15.83 -2.27 12.33
C THR A 37 14.60 -2.15 13.23
N PHE A 38 14.81 -1.59 14.42
CA PHE A 38 13.73 -1.24 15.34
C PHE A 38 12.76 -0.26 14.67
N GLU A 39 13.27 0.77 14.00
CA GLU A 39 12.48 1.82 13.37
C GLU A 39 11.59 1.28 12.24
N GLU A 40 12.12 0.36 11.42
CA GLU A 40 11.33 -0.31 10.37
C GLU A 40 10.21 -1.16 10.96
N MET A 41 10.50 -1.89 12.04
CA MET A 41 9.51 -2.73 12.71
C MET A 41 8.44 -1.90 13.43
N ASP A 42 8.85 -0.82 14.09
CA ASP A 42 7.95 0.11 14.77
C ASP A 42 7.03 0.82 13.77
N ALA A 43 7.58 1.35 12.69
CA ALA A 43 6.81 1.96 11.61
C ALA A 43 5.83 0.97 10.96
N TRP A 44 6.20 -0.31 10.87
CA TRP A 44 5.32 -1.34 10.32
C TRP A 44 4.17 -1.71 11.27
N LEU A 45 4.42 -1.72 12.59
CA LEU A 45 3.41 -1.98 13.61
C LEU A 45 2.44 -0.81 13.80
N HIS A 46 2.95 0.41 13.70
CA HIS A 46 2.20 1.65 13.99
C HIS A 46 2.00 2.50 12.73
N ALA A 47 1.83 1.83 11.57
CA ALA A 47 1.63 2.51 10.29
C ALA A 47 0.46 3.50 10.35
N ASP A 48 0.73 4.72 9.89
CA ASP A 48 -0.25 5.78 9.77
C ASP A 48 -0.19 6.45 8.38
N LEU A 49 -1.00 7.49 8.18
CA LEU A 49 -1.03 8.20 6.90
C LEU A 49 0.29 8.91 6.55
N SER A 50 1.14 9.21 7.55
CA SER A 50 2.45 9.84 7.31
C SER A 50 3.44 8.90 6.62
N GLY A 51 3.23 7.58 6.78
CA GLY A 51 4.02 6.53 6.13
C GLY A 51 3.66 6.30 4.65
N LEU A 52 2.64 6.97 4.12
CA LEU A 52 2.28 6.83 2.71
C LEU A 52 3.32 7.45 1.80
N HIS A 53 3.71 6.70 0.79
CA HIS A 53 4.60 7.20 -0.24
C HIS A 53 3.93 8.28 -1.10
N ASN A 54 4.74 9.21 -1.60
CA ASN A 54 4.25 10.20 -2.55
C ASN A 54 3.72 9.49 -3.81
N PRO A 55 2.43 9.68 -4.20
CA PRO A 55 1.85 9.02 -5.36
C PRO A 55 2.56 9.36 -6.68
N TYR A 56 3.27 10.48 -6.77
CA TYR A 56 4.09 10.82 -7.94
C TYR A 56 5.29 9.90 -8.17
N LEU A 57 5.61 9.01 -7.22
CA LEU A 57 6.60 7.93 -7.42
C LEU A 57 6.08 6.82 -8.35
N LEU A 58 4.75 6.71 -8.53
CA LEU A 58 4.17 5.79 -9.49
C LEU A 58 4.44 6.28 -10.92
N LYS A 59 4.91 5.35 -11.75
CA LYS A 59 5.17 5.60 -13.17
C LYS A 59 3.89 6.16 -13.84
N ASP A 60 4.07 7.24 -14.60
CA ASP A 60 3.04 7.87 -15.41
C ASP A 60 1.82 8.45 -14.64
N VAL A 61 1.80 8.48 -13.30
CA VAL A 61 0.66 9.00 -12.54
C VAL A 61 0.33 10.45 -12.88
N GLU A 62 1.36 11.29 -13.03
CA GLU A 62 1.16 12.70 -13.39
C GLU A 62 0.55 12.86 -14.80
N LYS A 63 1.04 12.05 -15.74
CA LYS A 63 0.50 12.02 -17.10
C LYS A 63 -0.96 11.55 -17.12
N ALA A 64 -1.27 10.49 -16.37
CA ALA A 64 -2.64 9.99 -16.24
C ALA A 64 -3.56 11.05 -15.62
N ALA A 65 -3.15 11.72 -14.55
CA ALA A 65 -3.92 12.78 -13.93
C ALA A 65 -4.21 13.94 -14.90
N ARG A 66 -3.21 14.39 -15.66
CA ARG A 66 -3.40 15.44 -16.68
C ARG A 66 -4.40 15.03 -17.76
N ILE A 67 -4.34 13.78 -18.24
CA ILE A 67 -5.28 13.25 -19.23
C ILE A 67 -6.70 13.26 -18.66
N ILE A 68 -6.90 12.72 -17.45
CA ILE A 68 -8.20 12.70 -16.78
C ILE A 68 -8.76 14.11 -16.63
N ILE A 69 -7.96 15.06 -16.12
CA ILE A 69 -8.37 16.46 -15.96
C ILE A 69 -8.76 17.09 -17.30
N SER A 70 -8.05 16.80 -18.38
CA SER A 70 -8.39 17.33 -19.70
C SER A 70 -9.74 16.79 -20.20
N HIS A 71 -10.06 15.52 -19.96
CA HIS A 71 -11.34 14.92 -20.33
C HIS A 71 -12.49 15.45 -19.46
N ILE A 72 -12.26 15.67 -18.16
CA ILE A 72 -13.25 16.32 -17.28
C ILE A 72 -13.59 17.72 -17.81
N LYS A 73 -12.58 18.55 -18.11
CA LYS A 73 -12.77 19.91 -18.66
C LYS A 73 -13.47 19.93 -19.99
N ALA A 74 -13.28 18.91 -20.81
CA ALA A 74 -13.94 18.77 -22.10
C ALA A 74 -15.38 18.19 -22.01
N GLY A 75 -15.84 17.82 -20.81
CA GLY A 75 -17.15 17.20 -20.58
C GLY A 75 -17.28 15.78 -21.16
N HIS A 76 -16.16 15.10 -21.36
CA HIS A 76 -16.16 13.74 -21.88
C HIS A 76 -16.56 12.76 -20.79
N ARG A 77 -17.26 11.70 -21.21
CA ARG A 77 -17.57 10.58 -20.32
C ARG A 77 -16.33 9.76 -20.03
N ILE A 78 -16.12 9.44 -18.74
CA ILE A 78 -15.04 8.59 -18.25
C ILE A 78 -15.64 7.24 -17.84
N MET A 79 -15.09 6.15 -18.35
CA MET A 79 -15.47 4.80 -17.93
C MET A 79 -14.39 4.23 -17.01
N ILE A 80 -14.79 3.71 -15.87
CA ILE A 80 -13.93 2.96 -14.96
C ILE A 80 -14.16 1.47 -15.20
N ALA A 81 -13.09 0.73 -15.51
CA ALA A 81 -13.10 -0.72 -15.57
C ALA A 81 -12.22 -1.26 -14.45
N ASN A 82 -12.80 -2.04 -13.58
CA ASN A 82 -12.13 -2.65 -12.43
C ASN A 82 -12.41 -4.15 -12.36
N ASP A 83 -11.61 -4.86 -11.59
CA ASP A 83 -11.82 -6.28 -11.31
C ASP A 83 -13.02 -6.46 -10.37
N PHE A 84 -13.53 -7.69 -10.31
CA PHE A 84 -14.74 -8.05 -9.55
C PHE A 84 -14.45 -8.46 -8.10
N ASP A 85 -13.20 -8.50 -7.68
CA ASP A 85 -12.83 -8.81 -6.30
C ASP A 85 -12.97 -7.60 -5.36
N CYS A 86 -12.74 -7.81 -4.06
CA CYS A 86 -13.00 -6.79 -3.04
C CYS A 86 -12.18 -5.51 -3.23
N ASP A 87 -10.92 -5.61 -3.62
CA ASP A 87 -10.05 -4.46 -3.83
C ASP A 87 -10.36 -3.75 -5.16
N GLY A 88 -10.68 -4.50 -6.22
CA GLY A 88 -11.14 -3.93 -7.49
C GLY A 88 -12.43 -3.12 -7.32
N ILE A 89 -13.46 -3.69 -6.68
CA ILE A 89 -14.74 -3.00 -6.43
C ILE A 89 -14.52 -1.78 -5.55
N SER A 90 -13.74 -1.91 -4.46
CA SER A 90 -13.49 -0.81 -3.52
C SER A 90 -12.70 0.33 -4.18
N SER A 91 -11.64 0.02 -4.93
CA SER A 91 -10.84 1.02 -5.65
C SER A 91 -11.65 1.71 -6.75
N GLY A 92 -12.45 0.94 -7.49
CA GLY A 92 -13.36 1.50 -8.51
C GLY A 92 -14.36 2.48 -7.92
N TYR A 93 -14.98 2.13 -6.79
CA TYR A 93 -15.91 3.02 -6.09
C TYR A 93 -15.24 4.30 -5.59
N ILE A 94 -14.05 4.18 -4.95
CA ILE A 94 -13.30 5.34 -4.48
C ILE A 94 -12.95 6.27 -5.64
N LEU A 95 -12.46 5.72 -6.75
CA LEU A 95 -12.09 6.50 -7.94
C LEU A 95 -13.32 7.18 -8.54
N GLN A 96 -14.44 6.47 -8.69
CA GLN A 96 -15.70 7.01 -9.18
C GLN A 96 -16.13 8.22 -8.34
N ARG A 97 -16.21 8.06 -7.02
CA ARG A 97 -16.62 9.14 -6.10
C ARG A 97 -15.69 10.34 -6.17
N CYS A 98 -14.37 10.10 -6.27
CA CYS A 98 -13.40 11.19 -6.43
C CYS A 98 -13.61 11.96 -7.74
N LEU A 99 -13.82 11.25 -8.85
CA LEU A 99 -14.03 11.88 -10.17
C LEU A 99 -15.34 12.63 -10.23
N GLU A 100 -16.45 12.08 -9.72
CA GLU A 100 -17.74 12.74 -9.60
C GLU A 100 -17.64 14.04 -8.79
N ASN A 101 -16.94 14.03 -7.66
CA ASN A 101 -16.69 15.22 -6.84
C ASN A 101 -15.87 16.31 -7.56
N LEU A 102 -15.08 15.92 -8.56
CA LEU A 102 -14.35 16.83 -9.45
C LEU A 102 -15.20 17.30 -10.66
N GLY A 103 -16.46 16.90 -10.72
CA GLY A 103 -17.38 17.28 -11.81
C GLY A 103 -17.25 16.41 -13.06
N ALA A 104 -16.65 15.23 -12.96
CA ALA A 104 -16.57 14.29 -14.08
C ALA A 104 -17.94 13.64 -14.35
N TYR A 105 -18.20 13.34 -15.63
CA TYR A 105 -19.25 12.43 -16.04
C TYR A 105 -18.69 11.01 -16.14
N VAL A 106 -18.95 10.18 -15.11
CA VAL A 106 -18.43 8.81 -14.99
C VAL A 106 -19.48 7.79 -15.40
#